data_6b4b12fa19e5efb6a24cdfa29e49455f
#
_entry.id   6b4b12fa19e5efb6a24cdfa29e49455f
#
_cell.length_a   1.000
_cell.length_b   1.000
_cell.length_c   1.000
_cell.angle_alpha   90.00
_cell.angle_beta   90.00
_cell.angle_gamma   90.00
#
_symmetry.space_group_name_H-M   'P 1'
#
loop_
_entity.id
_entity.type
_entity.pdbx_description
1 polymer ?
#
loop_
_entity_poly.entity_id
_entity_poly.type
_entity_poly.pdbx_seq_one_letter_code
_entity_poly.pdbx_strand_id
1 'polypeptide(L)'
;SCPFGAIADKSQIFQLIRCMKNGGEVVAEIAPAYAGQFGKEATPDKIYAALLKLGFSQVYEVALGADIGAVTEAHDYVYHVKTGEKPFLLTSCCPAWSMLAKKQFPEIIDSVSKELTPMVATARSIKKEHPNAKVVFIGPCAAKKLEAMRKTVRSDVDFVITFEELDAMFEARGIDPKTIESQGHLHDATGAGRGYAVAGGVSQAI
;
A
#
# COMPACT_ATOMS: atom_id res chain seq x y z
N SER A 1 12.59 -1.00 -18.32
CA SER A 1 11.57 -1.74 -19.08
C SER A 1 12.23 -2.41 -20.28
N CYS A 2 11.82 -3.64 -20.61
CA CYS A 2 12.31 -4.36 -21.77
C CYS A 2 11.44 -3.98 -22.98
N PRO A 3 12.01 -3.44 -24.09
CA PRO A 3 11.22 -3.03 -25.26
C PRO A 3 10.59 -4.23 -25.99
N PHE A 4 11.04 -5.45 -25.69
CA PHE A 4 10.52 -6.70 -26.28
C PHE A 4 9.48 -7.42 -25.40
N GLY A 5 9.03 -6.80 -24.31
CA GLY A 5 8.06 -7.42 -23.40
C GLY A 5 8.55 -8.68 -22.69
N ALA A 6 9.86 -8.92 -22.62
CA ALA A 6 10.42 -10.12 -22.00
C ALA A 6 10.38 -10.12 -20.46
N ILE A 7 10.05 -8.98 -19.85
CA ILE A 7 9.92 -8.84 -18.41
C ILE A 7 8.48 -8.43 -18.12
N ALA A 8 7.76 -9.30 -17.43
CA ALA A 8 6.42 -9.06 -16.92
C ALA A 8 6.38 -9.38 -15.42
N ASP A 9 5.53 -8.67 -14.68
CA ASP A 9 5.25 -9.02 -13.30
C ASP A 9 4.27 -10.21 -13.22
N LYS A 10 4.29 -10.90 -12.09
CA LYS A 10 3.39 -12.02 -11.85
C LYS A 10 2.10 -11.50 -11.21
N SER A 11 0.98 -11.63 -11.93
CA SER A 11 -0.33 -11.35 -11.36
C SER A 11 -0.70 -12.36 -10.26
N GLN A 12 -1.38 -11.85 -9.21
CA GLN A 12 -1.92 -12.67 -8.12
C GLN A 12 -3.46 -12.72 -8.13
N ILE A 13 -4.12 -12.20 -9.20
CA ILE A 13 -5.58 -12.20 -9.34
C ILE A 13 -6.17 -13.58 -9.20
N PHE A 14 -5.58 -14.59 -9.86
CA PHE A 14 -6.11 -15.96 -9.81
C PHE A 14 -6.13 -16.53 -8.39
N GLN A 15 -5.03 -16.38 -7.66
CA GLN A 15 -4.92 -16.85 -6.28
C GLN A 15 -5.89 -16.11 -5.36
N LEU A 16 -6.03 -14.81 -5.55
CA LEU A 16 -6.97 -13.96 -4.81
C LEU A 16 -8.42 -14.40 -5.05
N ILE A 17 -8.85 -14.52 -6.30
CA ILE A 17 -10.21 -14.98 -6.65
C ILE A 17 -10.48 -16.37 -6.08
N ARG A 18 -9.52 -17.26 -6.14
CA ARG A 18 -9.64 -18.60 -5.57
C ARG A 18 -9.80 -18.56 -4.06
N CYS A 19 -9.07 -17.68 -3.37
CA CYS A 19 -9.21 -17.47 -1.93
C CYS A 19 -10.61 -16.96 -1.57
N MET A 20 -11.13 -15.94 -2.28
CA MET A 20 -12.47 -15.41 -2.08
C MET A 20 -13.55 -16.47 -2.30
N LYS A 21 -13.44 -17.28 -3.37
CA LYS A 21 -14.40 -18.37 -3.67
C LYS A 21 -14.42 -19.47 -2.62
N ASN A 22 -13.32 -19.72 -1.93
CA ASN A 22 -13.24 -20.73 -0.87
C ASN A 22 -13.78 -20.25 0.48
N GLY A 23 -14.40 -19.06 0.55
CA GLY A 23 -15.03 -18.53 1.75
C GLY A 23 -14.06 -17.99 2.81
N GLY A 24 -12.81 -17.73 2.44
CA GLY A 24 -11.86 -17.04 3.32
C GLY A 24 -12.25 -15.57 3.51
N GLU A 25 -12.07 -15.05 4.73
CA GLU A 25 -12.13 -13.62 4.98
C GLU A 25 -10.99 -12.93 4.25
N VAL A 26 -11.30 -11.98 3.37
CA VAL A 26 -10.32 -11.25 2.57
C VAL A 26 -10.50 -9.76 2.79
N VAL A 27 -9.49 -9.13 3.35
CA VAL A 27 -9.48 -7.71 3.71
C VAL A 27 -8.56 -6.96 2.75
N ALA A 28 -9.06 -5.86 2.19
CA ALA A 28 -8.26 -4.97 1.34
C ALA A 28 -7.59 -3.86 2.17
N GLU A 29 -6.36 -3.54 1.81
CA GLU A 29 -5.69 -2.29 2.19
C GLU A 29 -5.30 -1.52 0.92
N ILE A 30 -5.86 -0.33 0.73
CA ILE A 30 -5.67 0.45 -0.50
C ILE A 30 -4.71 1.61 -0.30
N ALA A 31 -3.72 1.72 -1.19
CA ALA A 31 -2.75 2.81 -1.17
C ALA A 31 -3.41 4.16 -1.49
N PRO A 32 -3.01 5.27 -0.83
CA PRO A 32 -3.65 6.57 -1.02
C PRO A 32 -3.56 7.12 -2.44
N ALA A 33 -2.64 6.59 -3.26
CA ALA A 33 -2.51 6.91 -4.68
C ALA A 33 -3.69 6.42 -5.54
N TYR A 34 -4.72 5.77 -4.97
CA TYR A 34 -5.94 5.41 -5.68
C TYR A 34 -6.75 6.62 -6.15
N ALA A 35 -6.57 7.77 -5.48
CA ALA A 35 -7.28 8.99 -5.80
C ALA A 35 -7.06 9.41 -7.26
N GLY A 36 -8.15 9.48 -8.03
CA GLY A 36 -8.13 9.82 -9.45
C GLY A 36 -7.79 8.69 -10.43
N GLN A 37 -7.39 7.50 -9.95
CA GLN A 37 -7.02 6.36 -10.83
C GLN A 37 -8.23 5.81 -11.61
N PHE A 38 -9.41 5.83 -11.00
CA PHE A 38 -10.66 5.29 -11.57
C PHE A 38 -11.59 6.39 -12.09
N GLY A 39 -11.06 7.60 -12.33
CA GLY A 39 -11.82 8.77 -12.76
C GLY A 39 -12.27 9.66 -11.60
N LYS A 40 -12.64 10.93 -11.92
CA LYS A 40 -12.98 11.94 -10.91
C LYS A 40 -14.25 11.62 -10.13
N GLU A 41 -15.18 10.90 -10.75
CA GLU A 41 -16.46 10.51 -10.16
C GLU A 41 -16.34 9.33 -9.19
N ALA A 42 -15.21 8.58 -9.23
CA ALA A 42 -14.93 7.48 -8.31
C ALA A 42 -14.40 8.04 -6.98
N THR A 43 -15.31 8.54 -6.16
CA THR A 43 -15.01 9.07 -4.83
C THR A 43 -14.52 7.97 -3.88
N PRO A 44 -13.86 8.32 -2.75
CA PRO A 44 -13.42 7.33 -1.75
C PRO A 44 -14.54 6.37 -1.30
N ASP A 45 -15.74 6.89 -1.05
CA ASP A 45 -16.88 6.09 -0.61
C ASP A 45 -17.37 5.11 -1.69
N LYS A 46 -17.29 5.51 -2.96
CA LYS A 46 -17.61 4.64 -4.10
C LYS A 46 -16.55 3.56 -4.32
N ILE A 47 -15.26 3.89 -4.16
CA ILE A 47 -14.18 2.89 -4.19
C ILE A 47 -14.37 1.88 -3.07
N TYR A 48 -14.71 2.33 -1.86
CA TYR A 48 -15.04 1.45 -0.74
C TYR A 48 -16.18 0.49 -1.10
N ALA A 49 -17.31 1.04 -1.59
CA ALA A 49 -18.46 0.25 -2.02
C ALA A 49 -18.13 -0.75 -3.16
N ALA A 50 -17.31 -0.32 -4.13
CA ALA A 50 -16.89 -1.17 -5.24
C ALA A 50 -16.03 -2.35 -4.77
N LEU A 51 -15.13 -2.13 -3.82
CA LEU A 51 -14.31 -3.19 -3.21
C LEU A 51 -15.15 -4.18 -2.41
N LEU A 52 -16.09 -3.71 -1.60
CA LEU A 52 -17.04 -4.60 -0.90
C LEU A 52 -17.87 -5.42 -1.91
N LYS A 53 -18.38 -4.79 -2.97
CA LYS A 53 -19.14 -5.48 -4.02
C LYS A 53 -18.28 -6.49 -4.79
N LEU A 54 -16.98 -6.26 -4.90
CA LEU A 54 -16.03 -7.20 -5.52
C LEU A 54 -15.84 -8.47 -4.68
N GLY A 55 -16.09 -8.39 -3.37
CA GLY A 55 -16.03 -9.53 -2.44
C GLY A 55 -15.03 -9.39 -1.29
N PHE A 56 -14.45 -8.21 -1.09
CA PHE A 56 -13.69 -7.94 0.12
C PHE A 56 -14.65 -7.80 1.33
N SER A 57 -14.24 -8.32 2.48
CA SER A 57 -15.04 -8.24 3.72
C SER A 57 -14.91 -6.88 4.41
N GLN A 58 -13.72 -6.27 4.30
CA GLN A 58 -13.38 -4.96 4.86
C GLN A 58 -12.35 -4.26 3.96
N VAL A 59 -12.27 -2.93 4.08
CA VAL A 59 -11.31 -2.10 3.34
C VAL A 59 -10.69 -1.08 4.28
N TYR A 60 -9.36 -1.03 4.31
CA TYR A 60 -8.57 -0.09 5.10
C TYR A 60 -7.75 0.83 4.19
N GLU A 61 -7.49 2.05 4.66
CA GLU A 61 -6.54 2.95 4.00
C GLU A 61 -5.11 2.63 4.45
N VAL A 62 -4.19 2.41 3.51
CA VAL A 62 -2.76 2.32 3.80
C VAL A 62 -2.20 3.63 4.37
N ALA A 63 -2.91 4.72 4.16
CA ALA A 63 -2.62 6.01 4.77
C ALA A 63 -2.60 5.97 6.32
N LEU A 64 -3.33 5.06 6.97
CA LEU A 64 -3.22 4.79 8.42
C LEU A 64 -1.81 4.36 8.81
N GLY A 65 -1.25 3.40 8.08
CA GLY A 65 0.14 2.97 8.29
C GLY A 65 1.15 4.07 7.96
N ALA A 66 0.80 4.97 7.04
CA ALA A 66 1.62 6.14 6.74
C ALA A 66 1.61 7.16 7.90
N ASP A 67 0.46 7.40 8.54
CA ASP A 67 0.37 8.25 9.74
C ASP A 67 1.22 7.69 10.89
N ILE A 68 1.17 6.38 11.11
CA ILE A 68 2.02 5.71 12.13
C ILE A 68 3.50 5.89 11.78
N GLY A 69 3.87 5.63 10.52
CA GLY A 69 5.23 5.76 10.05
C GLY A 69 5.76 7.20 10.13
N ALA A 70 4.93 8.19 9.81
CA ALA A 70 5.31 9.60 9.90
C ALA A 70 5.71 10.00 11.33
N VAL A 71 4.97 9.53 12.33
CA VAL A 71 5.30 9.80 13.74
C VAL A 71 6.63 9.16 14.14
N THR A 72 6.85 7.89 13.78
CA THR A 72 8.10 7.19 14.11
C THR A 72 9.29 7.79 13.37
N GLU A 73 9.16 8.09 12.08
CA GLU A 73 10.24 8.72 11.30
C GLU A 73 10.53 10.17 11.77
N ALA A 74 9.52 10.92 12.23
CA ALA A 74 9.73 12.23 12.85
C ALA A 74 10.54 12.12 14.17
N HIS A 75 10.26 11.11 14.98
CA HIS A 75 11.04 10.77 16.16
C HIS A 75 12.49 10.43 15.81
N ASP A 76 12.70 9.58 14.80
CA ASP A 76 14.03 9.20 14.32
C ASP A 76 14.80 10.42 13.79
N TYR A 77 14.12 11.32 13.08
CA TYR A 77 14.71 12.56 12.61
C TYR A 77 15.21 13.43 13.77
N VAL A 78 14.35 13.66 14.76
CA VAL A 78 14.72 14.46 15.95
C VAL A 78 15.86 13.81 16.71
N TYR A 79 15.83 12.50 16.92
CA TYR A 79 16.81 11.78 17.70
C TYR A 79 18.17 11.67 16.99
N HIS A 80 18.19 11.31 15.71
CA HIS A 80 19.46 11.04 15.01
C HIS A 80 20.01 12.22 14.21
N VAL A 81 19.14 13.04 13.59
CA VAL A 81 19.62 14.12 12.72
C VAL A 81 19.82 15.42 13.51
N LYS A 82 18.86 15.80 14.36
CA LYS A 82 19.03 17.03 15.15
C LYS A 82 20.11 16.95 16.23
N THR A 83 20.47 15.74 16.67
CA THR A 83 21.61 15.52 17.58
C THR A 83 22.95 15.45 16.86
N GLY A 84 22.96 15.45 15.53
CA GLY A 84 24.17 15.35 14.71
C GLY A 84 24.74 13.93 14.56
N GLU A 85 24.03 12.91 15.00
CA GLU A 85 24.46 11.50 14.84
C GLU A 85 24.42 11.07 13.37
N LYS A 86 23.41 11.55 12.61
CA LYS A 86 23.30 11.33 11.16
C LYS A 86 23.20 12.65 10.41
N PRO A 87 23.74 12.76 9.20
CA PRO A 87 23.68 14.00 8.42
C PRO A 87 22.28 14.30 7.88
N PHE A 88 21.48 13.24 7.65
CA PHE A 88 20.10 13.31 7.16
C PHE A 88 19.37 11.98 7.41
N LEU A 89 18.06 11.98 7.22
CA LEU A 89 17.21 10.80 7.22
C LEU A 89 16.58 10.63 5.83
N LEU A 90 16.63 9.41 5.30
CA LEU A 90 15.96 9.01 4.05
C LEU A 90 14.86 8.01 4.39
N THR A 91 13.66 8.25 3.88
CA THR A 91 12.51 7.38 4.15
C THR A 91 12.58 6.08 3.35
N SER A 92 11.98 5.00 3.87
CA SER A 92 12.07 3.66 3.30
C SER A 92 10.75 3.10 2.76
N CYS A 93 9.68 3.92 2.69
CA CYS A 93 8.34 3.48 2.28
C CYS A 93 8.27 2.91 0.84
N CYS A 94 9.24 3.24 -0.02
CA CYS A 94 9.34 2.72 -1.39
C CYS A 94 10.35 1.57 -1.48
N PRO A 95 9.93 0.31 -1.72
CA PRO A 95 10.85 -0.83 -1.81
C PRO A 95 11.79 -0.76 -3.01
N ALA A 96 11.38 -0.12 -4.11
CA ALA A 96 12.25 0.09 -5.27
C ALA A 96 13.40 1.05 -4.94
N TRP A 97 13.09 2.16 -4.25
CA TRP A 97 14.09 3.11 -3.76
C TRP A 97 15.05 2.44 -2.77
N SER A 98 14.54 1.75 -1.75
CA SER A 98 15.37 1.09 -0.73
C SER A 98 16.32 0.05 -1.33
N MET A 99 15.86 -0.68 -2.35
CA MET A 99 16.71 -1.63 -3.11
C MET A 99 17.75 -0.92 -3.96
N LEU A 100 17.42 0.20 -4.59
CA LEU A 100 18.35 1.02 -5.36
C LEU A 100 19.43 1.59 -4.44
N ALA A 101 19.03 2.21 -3.32
CA ALA A 101 19.96 2.75 -2.32
C ALA A 101 20.95 1.67 -1.87
N LYS A 102 20.44 0.51 -1.47
CA LYS A 102 21.29 -0.60 -1.01
C LYS A 102 22.30 -1.09 -2.05
N LYS A 103 21.95 -1.08 -3.34
CA LYS A 103 22.80 -1.63 -4.40
C LYS A 103 23.76 -0.62 -4.99
N GLN A 104 23.35 0.64 -5.11
CA GLN A 104 24.10 1.67 -5.85
C GLN A 104 24.72 2.73 -4.95
N PHE A 105 24.20 2.89 -3.72
CA PHE A 105 24.59 3.95 -2.79
C PHE A 105 24.81 3.38 -1.39
N PRO A 106 25.70 2.38 -1.21
CA PRO A 106 25.90 1.73 0.11
C PRO A 106 26.35 2.72 1.20
N GLU A 107 26.99 3.83 0.83
CA GLU A 107 27.49 4.86 1.72
C GLU A 107 26.38 5.64 2.44
N ILE A 108 25.15 5.67 1.92
CA ILE A 108 24.03 6.37 2.55
C ILE A 108 23.07 5.42 3.29
N ILE A 109 23.33 4.12 3.26
CA ILE A 109 22.37 3.12 3.75
C ILE A 109 22.04 3.25 5.24
N ASP A 110 23.00 3.74 6.04
CA ASP A 110 22.81 3.97 7.47
C ASP A 110 21.87 5.15 7.78
N SER A 111 21.68 6.05 6.79
CA SER A 111 20.73 7.16 6.87
C SER A 111 19.34 6.78 6.36
N VAL A 112 19.14 5.57 5.80
CA VAL A 112 17.83 5.08 5.39
C VAL A 112 17.06 4.56 6.60
N SER A 113 15.84 5.04 6.77
CA SER A 113 14.92 4.60 7.83
C SER A 113 14.75 3.07 7.80
N LYS A 114 14.68 2.47 9.00
CA LYS A 114 14.41 1.04 9.18
C LYS A 114 12.96 0.77 9.55
N GLU A 115 12.13 1.80 9.57
CA GLU A 115 10.74 1.71 9.93
C GLU A 115 9.94 0.83 8.95
N LEU A 116 8.82 0.33 9.43
CA LEU A 116 7.90 -0.46 8.60
C LEU A 116 7.32 0.43 7.50
N THR A 117 7.19 -0.13 6.31
CA THR A 117 6.45 0.58 5.26
C THR A 117 4.97 0.70 5.64
N PRO A 118 4.24 1.72 5.14
CA PRO A 118 2.80 1.87 5.40
C PRO A 118 1.99 0.61 5.10
N MET A 119 2.29 -0.10 4.01
CA MET A 119 1.69 -1.39 3.68
C MET A 119 1.83 -2.39 4.84
N VAL A 120 3.03 -2.58 5.36
CA VAL A 120 3.28 -3.57 6.42
C VAL A 120 2.66 -3.13 7.75
N ALA A 121 2.73 -1.83 8.06
CA ALA A 121 2.14 -1.28 9.29
C ALA A 121 0.61 -1.47 9.30
N THR A 122 -0.07 -1.15 8.20
CA THR A 122 -1.52 -1.34 8.06
C THR A 122 -1.88 -2.83 8.10
N ALA A 123 -1.16 -3.68 7.34
CA ALA A 123 -1.42 -5.13 7.34
C ALA A 123 -1.30 -5.74 8.74
N ARG A 124 -0.31 -5.34 9.53
CA ARG A 124 -0.17 -5.80 10.93
C ARG A 124 -1.30 -5.33 11.83
N SER A 125 -1.81 -4.11 11.63
CA SER A 125 -2.99 -3.63 12.35
C SER A 125 -4.22 -4.46 11.97
N ILE A 126 -4.45 -4.71 10.68
CA ILE A 126 -5.53 -5.59 10.22
C ILE A 126 -5.42 -6.99 10.83
N LYS A 127 -4.23 -7.59 10.83
CA LYS A 127 -4.03 -8.95 11.40
C LYS A 127 -4.27 -9.02 12.92
N LYS A 128 -4.16 -7.91 13.65
CA LYS A 128 -4.53 -7.87 15.08
C LYS A 128 -6.04 -7.92 15.28
N GLU A 129 -6.80 -7.24 14.42
CA GLU A 129 -8.26 -7.19 14.46
C GLU A 129 -8.89 -8.43 13.81
N HIS A 130 -8.29 -8.89 12.72
CA HIS A 130 -8.72 -10.01 11.88
C HIS A 130 -7.60 -11.07 11.72
N PRO A 131 -7.30 -11.86 12.76
CA PRO A 131 -6.11 -12.75 12.76
C PRO A 131 -6.09 -13.79 11.65
N ASN A 132 -7.26 -14.21 11.17
CA ASN A 132 -7.42 -15.23 10.13
C ASN A 132 -7.64 -14.64 8.72
N ALA A 133 -7.81 -13.33 8.60
CA ALA A 133 -8.07 -12.68 7.32
C ALA A 133 -6.85 -12.77 6.39
N LYS A 134 -7.11 -12.86 5.09
CA LYS A 134 -6.13 -12.67 4.04
C LYS A 134 -6.05 -11.20 3.67
N VAL A 135 -4.89 -10.60 3.88
CA VAL A 135 -4.67 -9.17 3.59
C VAL A 135 -4.19 -9.00 2.16
N VAL A 136 -4.86 -8.12 1.43
CA VAL A 136 -4.56 -7.78 0.05
C VAL A 136 -4.18 -6.31 -0.06
N PHE A 137 -2.92 -6.06 -0.39
CA PHE A 137 -2.49 -4.70 -0.73
C PHE A 137 -2.89 -4.36 -2.15
N ILE A 138 -3.49 -3.19 -2.33
CA ILE A 138 -3.90 -2.63 -3.63
C ILE A 138 -3.16 -1.30 -3.83
N GLY A 139 -2.33 -1.21 -4.87
CA GLY A 139 -1.51 0.00 -5.05
C GLY A 139 -0.92 0.17 -6.44
N PRO A 140 -0.14 1.23 -6.66
CA PRO A 140 0.32 1.61 -8.00
C PRO A 140 1.55 0.84 -8.50
N CYS A 141 2.18 -0.02 -7.65
CA CYS A 141 3.54 -0.46 -7.92
C CYS A 141 3.76 -1.96 -7.74
N ALA A 142 4.21 -2.63 -8.79
CA ALA A 142 4.58 -4.05 -8.77
C ALA A 142 5.75 -4.37 -7.80
N ALA A 143 6.58 -3.39 -7.42
CA ALA A 143 7.66 -3.60 -6.45
C ALA A 143 7.13 -4.04 -5.06
N LYS A 144 5.89 -3.71 -4.71
CA LYS A 144 5.23 -4.18 -3.49
C LYS A 144 5.01 -5.70 -3.50
N LYS A 145 4.88 -6.33 -4.67
CA LYS A 145 4.84 -7.80 -4.80
C LYS A 145 6.13 -8.44 -4.27
N LEU A 146 7.29 -7.83 -4.58
CA LEU A 146 8.58 -8.30 -4.07
C LEU A 146 8.74 -8.03 -2.57
N GLU A 147 8.24 -6.92 -2.08
CA GLU A 147 8.25 -6.60 -0.64
C GLU A 147 7.43 -7.62 0.16
N ALA A 148 6.20 -7.92 -0.27
CA ALA A 148 5.34 -8.91 0.37
C ALA A 148 5.95 -10.34 0.40
N MET A 149 6.85 -10.65 -0.52
CA MET A 149 7.54 -11.95 -0.54
C MET A 149 8.71 -12.06 0.45
N ARG A 150 9.14 -10.96 1.09
CA ARG A 150 10.24 -10.99 2.08
C ARG A 150 9.85 -11.86 3.27
N LYS A 151 10.82 -12.62 3.81
CA LYS A 151 10.59 -13.52 4.96
C LYS A 151 9.97 -12.82 6.18
N THR A 152 10.26 -11.52 6.36
CA THR A 152 9.78 -10.70 7.47
C THR A 152 8.40 -10.08 7.24
N VAL A 153 7.84 -10.19 6.04
CA VAL A 153 6.59 -9.53 5.61
C VAL A 153 5.53 -10.49 5.10
N ARG A 154 5.95 -11.63 4.55
CA ARG A 154 5.06 -12.60 3.85
C ARG A 154 3.92 -13.18 4.71
N SER A 155 3.99 -13.04 6.03
CA SER A 155 2.92 -13.40 6.95
C SER A 155 1.92 -12.28 7.20
N ASP A 156 2.28 -11.05 6.86
CA ASP A 156 1.48 -9.86 7.09
C ASP A 156 0.59 -9.55 5.87
N VAL A 157 1.18 -9.59 4.66
CA VAL A 157 0.49 -9.31 3.38
C VAL A 157 0.44 -10.59 2.55
N ASP A 158 -0.76 -11.09 2.28
CA ASP A 158 -0.96 -12.35 1.56
C ASP A 158 -0.95 -12.18 0.04
N PHE A 159 -1.51 -11.08 -0.47
CA PHE A 159 -1.57 -10.77 -1.91
C PHE A 159 -1.29 -9.29 -2.18
N VAL A 160 -0.76 -9.03 -3.35
CA VAL A 160 -0.57 -7.67 -3.87
C VAL A 160 -1.12 -7.60 -5.28
N ILE A 161 -2.03 -6.66 -5.52
CA ILE A 161 -2.55 -6.34 -6.86
C ILE A 161 -2.31 -4.86 -7.19
N THR A 162 -2.13 -4.55 -8.47
CA THR A 162 -2.01 -3.18 -8.93
C THR A 162 -3.37 -2.56 -9.18
N PHE A 163 -3.42 -1.23 -9.39
CA PHE A 163 -4.68 -0.57 -9.75
C PHE A 163 -5.21 -1.05 -11.10
N GLU A 164 -4.33 -1.34 -12.07
CA GLU A 164 -4.71 -1.91 -13.35
C GLU A 164 -5.31 -3.32 -13.19
N GLU A 165 -4.73 -4.14 -12.31
CA GLU A 165 -5.26 -5.45 -11.98
C GLU A 165 -6.63 -5.35 -11.30
N LEU A 166 -6.82 -4.35 -10.41
CA LEU A 166 -8.11 -4.08 -9.77
C LEU A 166 -9.16 -3.60 -10.78
N ASP A 167 -8.78 -2.69 -11.68
CA ASP A 167 -9.69 -2.18 -12.73
C ASP A 167 -10.18 -3.31 -13.62
N ALA A 168 -9.29 -4.20 -14.05
CA ALA A 168 -9.66 -5.40 -14.80
C ALA A 168 -10.62 -6.32 -14.02
N MET A 169 -10.45 -6.42 -12.68
CA MET A 169 -11.39 -7.19 -11.85
C MET A 169 -12.76 -6.50 -11.75
N PHE A 170 -12.82 -5.19 -11.67
CA PHE A 170 -14.05 -4.41 -11.70
C PHE A 170 -14.78 -4.62 -13.03
N GLU A 171 -14.08 -4.47 -14.16
CA GLU A 171 -14.63 -4.68 -15.50
C GLU A 171 -15.20 -6.09 -15.65
N ALA A 172 -14.44 -7.12 -15.26
CA ALA A 172 -14.87 -8.52 -15.35
C ALA A 172 -16.11 -8.83 -14.50
N ARG A 173 -16.41 -8.02 -13.47
CA ARG A 173 -17.58 -8.16 -12.59
C ARG A 173 -18.70 -7.19 -12.92
N GLY A 174 -18.56 -6.35 -13.94
CA GLY A 174 -19.52 -5.31 -14.28
C GLY A 174 -19.70 -4.28 -13.15
N ILE A 175 -18.63 -3.97 -12.41
CA ILE A 175 -18.61 -2.96 -11.36
C ILE A 175 -17.98 -1.69 -11.95
N ASP A 176 -18.75 -0.61 -12.01
CA ASP A 176 -18.21 0.70 -12.37
C ASP A 176 -18.12 1.59 -11.12
N PRO A 177 -16.89 1.87 -10.65
CA PRO A 177 -16.70 2.70 -9.45
C PRO A 177 -17.14 4.15 -9.62
N LYS A 178 -17.44 4.63 -10.85
CA LYS A 178 -17.94 5.99 -11.09
C LYS A 178 -19.46 6.09 -10.83
N THR A 179 -20.19 5.01 -11.10
CA THR A 179 -21.66 5.00 -11.07
C THR A 179 -22.26 4.24 -9.90
N ILE A 180 -21.44 3.45 -9.18
CA ILE A 180 -21.91 2.70 -8.01
C ILE A 180 -22.43 3.65 -6.92
N GLU A 181 -23.48 3.23 -6.23
CA GLU A 181 -23.93 3.94 -5.04
C GLU A 181 -22.87 3.89 -3.94
N SER A 182 -22.59 5.03 -3.31
CA SER A 182 -21.64 5.13 -2.22
C SER A 182 -22.19 4.40 -0.98
N GLN A 183 -21.32 3.60 -0.36
CA GLN A 183 -21.66 2.86 0.87
C GLN A 183 -20.44 2.87 1.81
N GLY A 184 -20.65 3.31 3.05
CA GLY A 184 -19.55 3.42 4.00
C GLY A 184 -18.56 4.54 3.66
N HIS A 185 -17.36 4.47 4.20
CA HIS A 185 -16.33 5.48 3.95
C HIS A 185 -14.90 4.99 4.23
N LEU A 186 -13.94 5.63 3.56
CA LEU A 186 -12.51 5.54 3.84
C LEU A 186 -12.08 6.86 4.50
N HIS A 187 -12.12 6.95 5.84
CA HIS A 187 -11.86 8.21 6.55
C HIS A 187 -11.03 8.08 7.82
N ASP A 188 -10.35 6.95 7.99
CA ASP A 188 -9.62 6.70 9.23
C ASP A 188 -8.22 7.34 9.27
N ALA A 189 -7.66 7.67 8.10
CA ALA A 189 -6.34 8.30 7.99
C ALA A 189 -6.42 9.83 7.97
N THR A 190 -5.31 10.48 8.35
CA THR A 190 -5.17 11.94 8.30
C THR A 190 -4.81 12.44 6.90
N GLY A 191 -4.84 13.76 6.70
CA GLY A 191 -4.32 14.39 5.49
C GLY A 191 -2.83 14.16 5.28
N ALA A 192 -2.05 14.01 6.35
CA ALA A 192 -0.62 13.72 6.29
C ALA A 192 -0.36 12.34 5.67
N GLY A 193 -1.01 11.28 6.19
CA GLY A 193 -0.88 9.94 5.62
C GLY A 193 -1.38 9.84 4.19
N ARG A 194 -2.50 10.49 3.86
CA ARG A 194 -2.99 10.58 2.47
C ARG A 194 -2.05 11.37 1.57
N GLY A 195 -1.30 12.33 2.12
CA GLY A 195 -0.29 13.11 1.42
C GLY A 195 0.87 12.28 0.85
N TYR A 196 1.08 11.05 1.33
CA TYR A 196 2.06 10.13 0.74
C TYR A 196 1.78 9.81 -0.74
N ALA A 197 0.58 10.09 -1.24
CA ALA A 197 0.22 9.92 -2.64
C ALA A 197 0.88 10.92 -3.61
N VAL A 198 1.39 12.04 -3.10
CA VAL A 198 1.93 13.12 -3.93
C VAL A 198 3.42 13.31 -3.71
N ALA A 199 4.08 13.90 -4.73
CA ALA A 199 5.50 14.21 -4.65
C ALA A 199 5.79 15.16 -3.47
N GLY A 200 6.80 14.81 -2.66
CA GLY A 200 7.16 15.57 -1.46
C GLY A 200 6.24 15.34 -0.25
N GLY A 201 5.12 14.64 -0.42
CA GLY A 201 4.13 14.44 0.65
C GLY A 201 4.68 13.68 1.87
N VAL A 202 5.55 12.72 1.67
CA VAL A 202 6.23 12.00 2.77
C VAL A 202 7.05 12.96 3.62
N SER A 203 7.87 13.81 2.98
CA SER A 203 8.69 14.80 3.69
C SER A 203 7.88 15.90 4.38
N GLN A 204 6.67 16.18 3.87
CA GLN A 204 5.75 17.14 4.50
C GLN A 204 5.02 16.54 5.71
N ALA A 205 4.79 15.23 5.70
CA ALA A 205 4.11 14.53 6.78
C ALA A 205 5.02 14.30 7.99
N ILE A 206 6.33 14.16 7.77
CA ILE A 206 7.37 14.01 8.79
C ILE A 206 7.86 15.37 9.29
#